data_d8802b7f52eea6a9235a4d5ab72a040b
#
_entry.id   d8802b7f52eea6a9235a4d5ab72a040b
#
_cell.length_a   1.000
_cell.length_b   1.000
_cell.length_c   1.000
_cell.angle_alpha   90.00
_cell.angle_beta   90.00
_cell.angle_gamma   90.00
#
_symmetry.space_group_name_H-M   'P 1'
#
loop_
_entity.id
_entity.type
_entity.pdbx_description
1 polymer ?
#
loop_
_entity_poly.entity_id
_entity_poly.type
_entity_poly.pdbx_seq_one_letter_code
_entity_poly.pdbx_strand_id
1 'polypeptide(L)'
;DLISFSIRRGRNHQLDKVDAGTAIFLLRNAHGNYWPGNTNSPYYPDIRPDRYIRLRAVYGATDVYIYSGFVTAWVPGWLSEKGGLVPCMTLKCVDAIRQLSRYALNDGTGYAAQVSGTRVGAVLDSYGWSATIRDIGTGAYTMQATGALKNQNLMDHIRAVEDSEGGLFFVAADGDVTFQDSTYRAALTVQATFSDDISGGDMPYVVPELLFDDEYIFNQVRAQRIGGAEQVVD
;
A
#
# COMPACT_ATOMS: atom_id res chain seq x y z
N ASP A 1 -6.98 -11.59 22.05
CA ASP A 1 -8.29 -11.48 21.35
C ASP A 1 -8.21 -11.78 19.85
N LEU A 2 -7.04 -11.63 19.19
CA LEU A 2 -6.87 -11.97 17.76
C LEU A 2 -6.92 -13.51 17.60
N ILE A 3 -7.85 -13.97 16.76
CA ILE A 3 -8.03 -15.40 16.45
C ILE A 3 -7.31 -15.74 15.15
N SER A 4 -7.55 -14.95 14.11
CA SER A 4 -6.93 -15.13 12.80
C SER A 4 -6.87 -13.82 12.03
N PHE A 5 -6.02 -13.78 11.02
CA PHE A 5 -5.94 -12.68 10.09
C PHE A 5 -5.62 -13.17 8.67
N SER A 6 -6.04 -12.39 7.69
CA SER A 6 -5.67 -12.56 6.29
C SER A 6 -5.30 -11.19 5.74
N ILE A 7 -4.16 -11.09 5.09
CA ILE A 7 -3.64 -9.83 4.55
C ILE A 7 -3.23 -10.04 3.10
N ARG A 8 -3.64 -9.11 2.23
CA ARG A 8 -3.18 -9.03 0.85
C ARG A 8 -2.58 -7.65 0.61
N ARG A 9 -1.32 -7.62 0.18
CA ARG A 9 -0.56 -6.40 -0.12
C ARG A 9 0.36 -6.65 -1.31
N GLY A 10 0.73 -5.57 -1.98
CA GLY A 10 1.67 -5.64 -3.10
C GLY A 10 0.97 -5.84 -4.45
N ARG A 11 1.69 -6.39 -5.39
CA ARG A 11 1.29 -6.65 -6.77
C ARG A 11 1.61 -8.10 -7.15
N ASN A 12 0.92 -8.62 -8.15
CA ASN A 12 1.15 -10.00 -8.61
C ASN A 12 2.35 -10.08 -9.56
N HIS A 13 2.49 -9.10 -10.47
CA HIS A 13 3.55 -9.07 -11.48
C HIS A 13 4.39 -7.80 -11.40
N GLN A 14 5.57 -7.82 -11.97
CA GLN A 14 6.52 -6.72 -11.88
C GLN A 14 6.00 -5.41 -12.52
N LEU A 15 5.20 -5.53 -13.57
CA LEU A 15 4.64 -4.39 -14.30
C LEU A 15 3.29 -3.91 -13.76
N ASP A 16 2.68 -4.67 -12.83
CA ASP A 16 1.42 -4.26 -12.22
C ASP A 16 1.62 -3.07 -11.28
N LYS A 17 0.58 -2.25 -11.16
CA LYS A 17 0.48 -1.25 -10.10
C LYS A 17 0.16 -1.92 -8.77
N VAL A 18 0.60 -1.33 -7.69
CA VAL A 18 0.24 -1.80 -6.36
C VAL A 18 -1.16 -1.32 -6.01
N ASP A 19 -2.07 -2.26 -5.83
CA ASP A 19 -3.42 -1.99 -5.35
C ASP A 19 -3.44 -1.66 -3.85
N ALA A 20 -4.57 -1.12 -3.40
CA ALA A 20 -4.79 -0.89 -1.98
C ALA A 20 -4.67 -2.20 -1.19
N GLY A 21 -3.80 -2.20 -0.20
CA GLY A 21 -3.63 -3.34 0.71
C GLY A 21 -4.87 -3.57 1.55
N THR A 22 -5.32 -4.83 1.62
CA THR A 22 -6.50 -5.22 2.39
C THR A 22 -6.14 -6.16 3.52
N ALA A 23 -6.87 -6.08 4.62
CA ALA A 23 -6.75 -7.02 5.72
C ALA A 23 -8.10 -7.37 6.33
N ILE A 24 -8.22 -8.60 6.79
CA ILE A 24 -9.36 -9.10 7.56
C ILE A 24 -8.81 -9.66 8.87
N PHE A 25 -9.33 -9.17 9.99
CA PHE A 25 -8.98 -9.66 11.32
C PHE A 25 -10.21 -10.24 11.99
N LEU A 26 -10.06 -11.41 12.59
CA LEU A 26 -11.10 -12.03 13.40
C LEU A 26 -10.69 -11.94 14.86
N LEU A 27 -11.49 -11.22 15.64
CA LEU A 27 -11.25 -11.00 17.07
C LEU A 27 -12.29 -11.74 17.91
N ARG A 28 -11.86 -12.35 19.00
CA ARG A 28 -12.76 -12.85 20.05
C ARG A 28 -13.41 -11.66 20.78
N ASN A 29 -14.73 -11.68 20.89
CA ASN A 29 -15.49 -10.57 21.49
C ASN A 29 -16.39 -11.05 22.65
N ALA A 30 -15.89 -11.97 23.47
CA ALA A 30 -16.65 -12.60 24.55
C ALA A 30 -17.28 -11.59 25.55
N HIS A 31 -16.62 -10.45 25.76
CA HIS A 31 -17.09 -9.39 26.66
C HIS A 31 -17.79 -8.22 25.93
N GLY A 32 -18.00 -8.33 24.64
CA GLY A 32 -18.61 -7.26 23.85
C GLY A 32 -17.76 -5.98 23.71
N ASN A 33 -16.44 -6.05 24.02
CA ASN A 33 -15.57 -4.88 24.01
C ASN A 33 -15.41 -4.25 22.63
N TYR A 34 -15.55 -5.03 21.57
CA TYR A 34 -15.48 -4.54 20.17
C TYR A 34 -16.86 -4.23 19.58
N TRP A 35 -17.90 -4.15 20.40
CA TRP A 35 -19.22 -3.76 19.95
C TRP A 35 -19.35 -2.23 19.98
N PRO A 36 -19.69 -1.55 18.86
CA PRO A 36 -19.77 -0.08 18.79
C PRO A 36 -20.73 0.56 19.79
N GLY A 37 -21.80 -0.15 20.14
CA GLY A 37 -22.82 0.33 21.11
C GLY A 37 -22.51 0.06 22.57
N ASN A 38 -21.39 -0.60 22.90
CA ASN A 38 -21.03 -0.89 24.28
C ASN A 38 -20.30 0.29 24.92
N THR A 39 -21.06 1.14 25.60
CA THR A 39 -20.54 2.33 26.33
C THR A 39 -19.62 1.98 27.51
N ASN A 40 -19.65 0.73 28.00
CA ASN A 40 -18.77 0.25 29.05
C ASN A 40 -17.46 -0.37 28.51
N SER A 41 -17.29 -0.41 27.20
CA SER A 41 -16.05 -0.88 26.57
C SER A 41 -14.89 0.07 26.88
N PRO A 42 -13.68 -0.46 27.18
CA PRO A 42 -12.48 0.37 27.33
C PRO A 42 -12.08 1.07 26.01
N TYR A 43 -12.68 0.66 24.89
CA TYR A 43 -12.43 1.20 23.55
C TYR A 43 -13.53 2.15 23.08
N TYR A 44 -14.54 2.41 23.91
CA TYR A 44 -15.58 3.40 23.58
C TYR A 44 -15.03 4.83 23.70
N PRO A 45 -15.32 5.75 22.74
CA PRO A 45 -16.18 5.64 21.56
C PRO A 45 -15.42 5.31 20.25
N ASP A 46 -14.27 4.67 20.34
CA ASP A 46 -13.31 4.50 19.22
C ASP A 46 -13.60 3.30 18.31
N ILE A 47 -14.60 2.48 18.64
CA ILE A 47 -15.07 1.37 17.78
C ILE A 47 -15.94 1.94 16.66
N ARG A 48 -15.30 2.43 15.61
CA ARG A 48 -15.96 3.11 14.47
C ARG A 48 -15.19 2.90 13.16
N PRO A 49 -15.84 3.07 12.00
CA PRO A 49 -15.13 3.12 10.71
C PRO A 49 -14.05 4.21 10.68
N ASP A 50 -13.10 4.03 9.78
CA ASP A 50 -11.91 4.88 9.60
C ASP A 50 -10.97 4.94 10.83
N ARG A 51 -11.11 4.01 11.79
CA ARG A 51 -10.14 3.86 12.86
C ARG A 51 -8.84 3.26 12.32
N TYR A 52 -7.73 3.93 12.59
CA TYR A 52 -6.40 3.43 12.23
C TYR A 52 -6.03 2.23 13.10
N ILE A 53 -5.51 1.18 12.49
CA ILE A 53 -5.03 -0.01 13.16
C ILE A 53 -3.66 -0.43 12.64
N ARG A 54 -2.91 -1.12 13.49
CA ARG A 54 -1.65 -1.77 13.15
C ARG A 54 -1.64 -3.21 13.63
N LEU A 55 -1.14 -4.12 12.79
CA LEU A 55 -0.72 -5.44 13.20
C LEU A 55 0.81 -5.46 13.22
N ARG A 56 1.37 -5.81 14.37
CA ARG A 56 2.81 -6.03 14.54
C ARG A 56 3.06 -7.40 15.15
N ALA A 57 4.16 -8.03 14.76
CA ALA A 57 4.74 -9.15 15.48
C ALA A 57 5.92 -8.67 16.30
N VAL A 58 6.13 -9.30 17.46
CA VAL A 58 7.30 -9.07 18.31
C VAL A 58 8.21 -10.28 18.15
N TYR A 59 9.41 -10.06 17.62
CA TYR A 59 10.44 -11.09 17.50
C TYR A 59 11.66 -10.66 18.31
N GLY A 60 11.91 -11.37 19.41
CA GLY A 60 12.91 -10.93 20.40
C GLY A 60 12.52 -9.59 21.00
N ALA A 61 13.34 -8.57 20.79
CA ALA A 61 13.10 -7.19 21.23
C ALA A 61 12.68 -6.26 20.08
N THR A 62 12.44 -6.80 18.87
CA THR A 62 12.15 -6.02 17.67
C THR A 62 10.68 -6.12 17.30
N ASP A 63 10.05 -4.98 17.13
CA ASP A 63 8.71 -4.87 16.55
C ASP A 63 8.80 -4.95 15.03
N VAL A 64 8.11 -5.92 14.44
CA VAL A 64 7.98 -6.07 12.99
C VAL A 64 6.55 -5.74 12.58
N TYR A 65 6.36 -4.68 11.82
CA TYR A 65 5.06 -4.34 11.29
C TYR A 65 4.67 -5.29 10.16
N ILE A 66 3.45 -5.79 10.20
CA ILE A 66 2.88 -6.70 9.20
C ILE A 66 1.86 -5.96 8.34
N TYR A 67 1.04 -5.12 8.98
CA TYR A 67 0.01 -4.35 8.31
C TYR A 67 -0.34 -3.08 9.08
N SER A 68 -0.61 -2.02 8.34
CA SER A 68 -1.20 -0.78 8.86
C SER A 68 -2.28 -0.28 7.92
N GLY A 69 -3.39 0.19 8.46
CA GLY A 69 -4.51 0.66 7.66
C GLY A 69 -5.70 1.11 8.48
N PHE A 70 -6.84 1.26 7.83
CA PHE A 70 -8.06 1.83 8.39
C PHE A 70 -9.19 0.82 8.35
N VAL A 71 -9.94 0.70 9.43
CA VAL A 71 -11.09 -0.18 9.50
C VAL A 71 -12.21 0.39 8.64
N THR A 72 -12.68 -0.41 7.70
CA THR A 72 -13.80 -0.06 6.83
C THR A 72 -15.14 -0.56 7.37
N ALA A 73 -15.10 -1.70 8.07
CA ALA A 73 -16.29 -2.28 8.66
C ALA A 73 -15.96 -3.11 9.90
N TRP A 74 -16.84 -3.02 10.90
CA TRP A 74 -16.89 -3.86 12.08
C TRP A 74 -18.09 -4.80 11.92
N VAL A 75 -17.86 -6.09 11.75
CA VAL A 75 -18.92 -7.08 11.46
C VAL A 75 -19.01 -8.07 12.61
N PRO A 76 -20.07 -7.99 13.44
CA PRO A 76 -20.26 -8.95 14.52
C PRO A 76 -20.61 -10.33 13.95
N GLY A 77 -20.23 -11.36 14.68
CA GLY A 77 -20.49 -12.75 14.29
C GLY A 77 -20.35 -13.70 15.45
N TRP A 78 -20.46 -14.97 15.13
CA TRP A 78 -20.34 -16.06 16.09
C TRP A 78 -19.43 -17.15 15.52
N LEU A 79 -18.54 -17.66 16.35
CA LEU A 79 -17.70 -18.80 16.04
C LEU A 79 -18.21 -20.03 16.78
N SER A 80 -18.25 -21.17 16.09
CA SER A 80 -18.52 -22.46 16.70
C SER A 80 -17.23 -23.03 17.29
N GLU A 81 -17.19 -23.21 18.60
CA GLU A 81 -16.10 -23.85 19.33
C GLU A 81 -16.63 -25.04 20.13
N LYS A 82 -15.72 -25.89 20.68
CA LYS A 82 -16.05 -27.06 21.52
C LYS A 82 -16.82 -26.68 22.76
N GLY A 83 -17.64 -25.86 22.92
CA GLY A 83 -18.41 -25.42 24.08
C GLY A 83 -19.61 -24.58 23.70
N GLY A 84 -19.83 -24.38 22.42
CA GLY A 84 -20.93 -23.59 21.90
C GLY A 84 -20.49 -22.43 21.00
N LEU A 85 -21.38 -21.45 20.86
CA LEU A 85 -21.14 -20.27 20.05
C LEU A 85 -20.40 -19.19 20.87
N VAL A 86 -19.29 -18.71 20.36
CA VAL A 86 -18.50 -17.62 20.96
C VAL A 86 -18.67 -16.36 20.14
N PRO A 87 -19.02 -15.21 20.75
CA PRO A 87 -19.09 -13.94 20.03
C PRO A 87 -17.74 -13.54 19.44
N CYS A 88 -17.75 -13.09 18.22
CA CYS A 88 -16.56 -12.57 17.54
C CYS A 88 -16.85 -11.27 16.81
N MET A 89 -15.80 -10.58 16.38
CA MET A 89 -15.86 -9.37 15.57
C MET A 89 -14.89 -9.52 14.41
N THR A 90 -15.42 -9.39 13.20
CA THR A 90 -14.60 -9.34 11.98
C THR A 90 -14.34 -7.89 11.60
N LEU A 91 -13.08 -7.50 11.54
CA LEU A 91 -12.65 -6.19 11.04
C LEU A 91 -12.25 -6.34 9.58
N LYS A 92 -12.85 -5.54 8.71
CA LYS A 92 -12.38 -5.37 7.34
C LYS A 92 -11.60 -4.08 7.25
N CYS A 93 -10.40 -4.14 6.69
CA CYS A 93 -9.47 -3.02 6.68
C CYS A 93 -8.89 -2.80 5.29
N VAL A 94 -8.54 -1.55 5.00
CA VAL A 94 -7.86 -1.14 3.77
C VAL A 94 -6.79 -0.12 4.16
N ASP A 95 -5.68 -0.10 3.44
CA ASP A 95 -4.58 0.82 3.70
C ASP A 95 -4.89 2.28 3.28
N ALA A 96 -3.88 3.15 3.34
CA ALA A 96 -4.02 4.58 3.06
C ALA A 96 -4.39 4.89 1.60
N ILE A 97 -4.11 4.02 0.63
CA ILE A 97 -4.48 4.25 -0.78
C ILE A 97 -5.98 4.50 -0.92
N ARG A 98 -6.81 3.80 -0.13
CA ARG A 98 -8.26 4.04 -0.13
C ARG A 98 -8.64 5.48 0.27
N GLN A 99 -7.96 6.04 1.26
CA GLN A 99 -8.26 7.41 1.67
C GLN A 99 -7.80 8.41 0.61
N LEU A 100 -6.60 8.21 0.07
CA LEU A 100 -6.05 9.04 -1.01
C LEU A 100 -6.91 8.98 -2.28
N SER A 101 -7.45 7.81 -2.63
CA SER A 101 -8.32 7.63 -3.81
C SER A 101 -9.71 8.29 -3.67
N ARG A 102 -10.09 8.75 -2.50
CA ARG A 102 -11.36 9.45 -2.26
C ARG A 102 -11.22 10.97 -2.32
N TYR A 103 -10.00 11.47 -2.40
CA TYR A 103 -9.73 12.89 -2.39
C TYR A 103 -9.68 13.45 -3.81
N ALA A 104 -10.37 14.55 -4.03
CA ALA A 104 -10.31 15.32 -5.26
C ALA A 104 -9.37 16.52 -5.08
N LEU A 105 -8.38 16.63 -5.97
CA LEU A 105 -7.51 17.79 -6.03
C LEU A 105 -8.33 19.01 -6.51
N ASN A 106 -8.18 20.10 -5.82
CA ASN A 106 -8.80 21.39 -6.13
C ASN A 106 -7.75 22.50 -6.21
N ASP A 107 -6.57 22.19 -6.72
CA ASP A 107 -5.53 23.16 -6.91
C ASP A 107 -5.89 24.09 -8.08
N GLY A 108 -6.07 25.35 -7.78
CA GLY A 108 -6.43 26.40 -8.76
C GLY A 108 -5.27 26.83 -9.65
N THR A 109 -4.03 26.54 -9.28
CA THR A 109 -2.81 26.98 -9.97
C THR A 109 -2.08 25.87 -10.70
N GLY A 110 -2.32 24.62 -10.33
CA GLY A 110 -1.57 23.46 -10.80
C GLY A 110 -0.17 23.38 -10.18
N TYR A 111 0.64 22.47 -10.69
CA TYR A 111 2.00 22.23 -10.22
C TYR A 111 3.02 22.71 -11.25
N ALA A 112 4.11 23.33 -10.80
CA ALA A 112 5.25 23.69 -11.64
C ALA A 112 5.97 22.42 -12.16
N ALA A 113 6.83 22.56 -13.18
CA ALA A 113 7.73 21.47 -13.57
C ALA A 113 8.67 21.15 -12.41
N GLN A 114 8.70 19.87 -12.01
CA GLN A 114 9.47 19.42 -10.84
C GLN A 114 9.73 17.90 -10.91
N VAL A 115 10.74 17.41 -10.20
CA VAL A 115 11.02 15.96 -10.17
C VAL A 115 9.85 15.18 -9.56
N SER A 116 9.72 13.94 -9.95
CA SER A 116 8.57 13.07 -9.62
C SER A 116 8.30 12.98 -8.13
N GLY A 117 9.33 12.74 -7.31
CA GLY A 117 9.16 12.66 -5.85
C GLY A 117 8.68 13.98 -5.23
N THR A 118 9.19 15.13 -5.69
CA THR A 118 8.68 16.43 -5.25
C THR A 118 7.21 16.61 -5.65
N ARG A 119 6.82 16.14 -6.85
CA ARG A 119 5.43 16.16 -7.30
C ARG A 119 4.52 15.32 -6.40
N VAL A 120 4.92 14.09 -6.10
CA VAL A 120 4.17 13.21 -5.17
C VAL A 120 4.05 13.86 -3.81
N GLY A 121 5.14 14.42 -3.27
CA GLY A 121 5.12 15.15 -2.00
C GLY A 121 4.12 16.31 -2.00
N ALA A 122 4.16 17.17 -3.03
CA ALA A 122 3.25 18.30 -3.15
C ALA A 122 1.77 17.89 -3.27
N VAL A 123 1.49 16.79 -3.96
CA VAL A 123 0.14 16.21 -4.06
C VAL A 123 -0.36 15.71 -2.71
N LEU A 124 0.51 15.04 -1.94
CA LEU A 124 0.18 14.60 -0.59
C LEU A 124 -0.01 15.76 0.39
N ASP A 125 0.75 16.86 0.21
CA ASP A 125 0.58 18.10 0.97
C ASP A 125 -0.79 18.73 0.71
N SER A 126 -1.28 18.71 -0.53
CA SER A 126 -2.62 19.20 -0.87
C SER A 126 -3.74 18.45 -0.13
N TYR A 127 -3.51 17.18 0.20
CA TYR A 127 -4.42 16.40 1.05
C TYR A 127 -4.22 16.69 2.55
N GLY A 128 -3.08 17.22 2.94
CA GLY A 128 -2.68 17.34 4.34
C GLY A 128 -2.14 16.04 4.94
N TRP A 129 -1.64 15.12 4.11
CA TRP A 129 -1.01 13.89 4.60
C TRP A 129 0.30 14.25 5.31
N SER A 130 0.48 13.75 6.55
CA SER A 130 1.65 14.11 7.36
C SER A 130 2.96 13.66 6.72
N ALA A 131 3.96 14.53 6.73
CA ALA A 131 5.31 14.21 6.26
C ALA A 131 6.02 13.13 7.11
N THR A 132 5.57 12.90 8.35
CA THR A 132 6.16 11.91 9.26
C THR A 132 5.77 10.46 8.97
N ILE A 133 4.83 10.26 8.05
CA ILE A 133 4.32 8.96 7.61
C ILE A 133 4.44 8.82 6.09
N ARG A 134 5.57 9.28 5.54
CA ARG A 134 5.93 9.21 4.13
C ARG A 134 7.38 8.80 3.98
N ASP A 135 7.62 7.95 2.99
CA ASP A 135 8.95 7.63 2.47
C ASP A 135 8.95 7.90 0.95
N ILE A 136 9.31 9.12 0.57
CA ILE A 136 9.22 9.58 -0.82
C ILE A 136 10.62 9.77 -1.38
N GLY A 137 11.02 8.90 -2.31
CA GLY A 137 12.24 9.04 -3.09
C GLY A 137 12.26 10.34 -3.90
N THR A 138 13.45 10.85 -4.19
CA THR A 138 13.62 12.13 -4.91
C THR A 138 12.99 12.11 -6.30
N GLY A 139 13.10 10.98 -7.00
CA GLY A 139 12.71 10.83 -8.40
C GLY A 139 13.86 11.12 -9.35
N ALA A 140 13.88 10.42 -10.49
CA ALA A 140 14.90 10.57 -11.53
C ALA A 140 14.45 11.51 -12.66
N TYR A 141 13.14 11.61 -12.91
CA TYR A 141 12.60 12.37 -14.03
C TYR A 141 11.80 13.59 -13.60
N THR A 142 11.90 14.65 -14.42
CA THR A 142 11.14 15.88 -14.22
C THR A 142 9.77 15.77 -14.88
N MET A 143 8.72 15.87 -14.06
CA MET A 143 7.34 15.95 -14.52
C MET A 143 7.06 17.32 -15.14
N GLN A 144 6.26 17.35 -16.22
CA GLN A 144 5.82 18.60 -16.82
C GLN A 144 4.95 19.41 -15.85
N ALA A 145 4.93 20.74 -16.03
CA ALA A 145 3.97 21.60 -15.36
C ALA A 145 2.54 21.18 -15.72
N THR A 146 1.62 21.25 -14.75
CA THR A 146 0.20 21.04 -14.98
C THR A 146 -0.55 22.36 -14.99
N GLY A 147 -1.67 22.41 -15.71
CA GLY A 147 -2.67 23.44 -15.47
C GLY A 147 -3.40 23.24 -14.15
N ALA A 148 -4.37 24.10 -13.87
CA ALA A 148 -5.22 23.97 -12.69
C ALA A 148 -5.90 22.58 -12.66
N LEU A 149 -5.76 21.89 -11.52
CA LEU A 149 -6.38 20.59 -11.28
C LEU A 149 -7.69 20.80 -10.52
N LYS A 150 -8.81 20.61 -11.20
CA LYS A 150 -10.14 20.72 -10.60
C LYS A 150 -10.84 19.36 -10.69
N ASN A 151 -11.28 18.87 -9.53
CA ASN A 151 -11.98 17.58 -9.40
C ASN A 151 -11.21 16.37 -9.96
N GLN A 152 -9.89 16.47 -10.10
CA GLN A 152 -9.07 15.32 -10.48
C GLN A 152 -8.83 14.45 -9.24
N ASN A 153 -8.97 13.13 -9.39
CA ASN A 153 -8.66 12.21 -8.31
C ASN A 153 -7.16 12.28 -7.97
N LEU A 154 -6.84 12.35 -6.68
CA LEU A 154 -5.47 12.44 -6.20
C LEU A 154 -4.65 11.22 -6.62
N MET A 155 -5.21 10.01 -6.46
CA MET A 155 -4.51 8.78 -6.83
C MET A 155 -4.28 8.67 -8.33
N ASP A 156 -5.22 9.14 -9.18
CA ASP A 156 -5.02 9.15 -10.63
C ASP A 156 -3.83 10.03 -11.01
N HIS A 157 -3.67 11.17 -10.32
CA HIS A 157 -2.51 12.03 -10.55
C HIS A 157 -1.20 11.38 -10.09
N ILE A 158 -1.18 10.74 -8.91
CA ILE A 158 -0.02 9.99 -8.45
C ILE A 158 0.32 8.84 -9.40
N ARG A 159 -0.70 8.11 -9.91
CA ARG A 159 -0.50 7.03 -10.89
C ARG A 159 0.10 7.53 -12.21
N ALA A 160 -0.30 8.70 -12.66
CA ALA A 160 0.32 9.32 -13.84
C ALA A 160 1.79 9.70 -13.61
N VAL A 161 2.14 10.15 -12.39
CA VAL A 161 3.54 10.39 -12.01
C VAL A 161 4.32 9.09 -11.94
N GLU A 162 3.77 8.04 -11.32
CA GLU A 162 4.34 6.70 -11.22
C GLU A 162 4.65 6.12 -12.62
N ASP A 163 3.67 6.21 -13.55
CA ASP A 163 3.83 5.75 -14.93
C ASP A 163 4.93 6.54 -15.68
N SER A 164 4.96 7.85 -15.48
CA SER A 164 5.95 8.73 -16.15
C SER A 164 7.36 8.53 -15.61
N GLU A 165 7.50 8.16 -14.34
CA GLU A 165 8.78 7.87 -13.69
C GLU A 165 9.25 6.43 -13.95
N GLY A 166 8.32 5.48 -14.20
CA GLY A 166 8.61 4.05 -14.12
C GLY A 166 8.90 3.59 -12.68
N GLY A 167 8.39 4.33 -11.71
CA GLY A 167 8.55 4.12 -10.28
C GLY A 167 7.50 3.18 -9.68
N LEU A 168 7.36 3.23 -8.37
CA LEU A 168 6.38 2.44 -7.62
C LEU A 168 5.81 3.23 -6.45
N PHE A 169 4.47 3.31 -6.37
CA PHE A 169 3.76 3.95 -5.27
C PHE A 169 2.93 2.92 -4.49
N PHE A 170 3.15 2.82 -3.18
CA PHE A 170 2.47 1.87 -2.31
C PHE A 170 2.43 2.34 -0.86
N VAL A 171 1.76 1.57 0.01
CA VAL A 171 1.80 1.76 1.47
C VAL A 171 2.65 0.66 2.09
N ALA A 172 3.67 1.03 2.84
CA ALA A 172 4.54 0.10 3.55
C ALA A 172 3.81 -0.59 4.73
N ALA A 173 4.44 -1.60 5.33
CA ALA A 173 3.82 -2.37 6.40
C ALA A 173 3.55 -1.56 7.68
N ASP A 174 4.41 -0.59 7.96
CA ASP A 174 4.30 0.36 9.07
C ASP A 174 3.24 1.45 8.84
N GLY A 175 2.75 1.56 7.59
CA GLY A 175 1.73 2.52 7.18
C GLY A 175 2.25 3.75 6.46
N ASP A 176 3.54 3.83 6.23
CA ASP A 176 4.12 4.93 5.49
C ASP A 176 3.75 4.84 4.00
N VAL A 177 3.31 5.98 3.47
CA VAL A 177 3.09 6.12 2.03
C VAL A 177 4.45 6.25 1.36
N THR A 178 4.77 5.29 0.50
CA THR A 178 6.10 5.13 -0.08
C THR A 178 6.08 5.37 -1.59
N PHE A 179 7.03 6.16 -2.08
CA PHE A 179 7.30 6.32 -3.50
C PHE A 179 8.77 5.99 -3.79
N GLN A 180 8.98 4.94 -4.57
CA GLN A 180 10.27 4.52 -5.07
C GLN A 180 10.41 4.95 -6.53
N ASP A 181 11.48 5.67 -6.85
CA ASP A 181 11.75 6.06 -8.24
C ASP A 181 12.28 4.88 -9.09
N SER A 182 12.45 5.11 -10.38
CA SER A 182 12.88 4.10 -11.35
C SER A 182 14.26 3.49 -11.02
N THR A 183 15.13 4.25 -10.35
CA THR A 183 16.50 3.83 -10.03
C THR A 183 16.59 3.06 -8.70
N TYR A 184 15.58 3.18 -7.84
CA TYR A 184 15.61 2.62 -6.48
C TYR A 184 15.96 1.12 -6.47
N ARG A 185 15.30 0.32 -7.31
CA ARG A 185 15.53 -1.15 -7.34
C ARG A 185 16.90 -1.53 -7.87
N ALA A 186 17.44 -0.75 -8.82
CA ALA A 186 18.78 -0.98 -9.35
C ALA A 186 19.88 -0.65 -8.34
N ALA A 187 19.59 0.23 -7.38
CA ALA A 187 20.51 0.62 -6.32
C ALA A 187 20.48 -0.32 -5.09
N LEU A 188 19.51 -1.24 -5.01
CA LEU A 188 19.41 -2.18 -3.90
C LEU A 188 20.56 -3.19 -3.92
N THR A 189 21.16 -3.40 -2.75
CA THR A 189 22.04 -4.56 -2.52
C THR A 189 21.21 -5.82 -2.31
N VAL A 190 21.79 -6.99 -2.62
CA VAL A 190 21.14 -8.28 -2.36
C VAL A 190 20.82 -8.40 -0.87
N GLN A 191 19.55 -8.57 -0.54
CA GLN A 191 19.06 -8.65 0.84
C GLN A 191 18.99 -10.09 1.36
N ALA A 192 18.78 -11.06 0.45
CA ALA A 192 18.74 -12.48 0.78
C ALA A 192 19.10 -13.28 -0.46
N THR A 193 19.79 -14.39 -0.26
CA THR A 193 20.05 -15.42 -1.27
C THR A 193 19.25 -16.66 -0.92
N PHE A 194 18.57 -17.23 -1.91
CA PHE A 194 17.87 -18.51 -1.78
C PHE A 194 18.70 -19.59 -2.49
N SER A 195 18.93 -20.70 -1.80
CA SER A 195 19.75 -21.79 -2.32
C SER A 195 19.22 -23.15 -1.84
N ASP A 196 19.50 -24.19 -2.59
CA ASP A 196 19.36 -25.59 -2.15
C ASP A 196 20.53 -25.99 -1.22
N ASP A 197 21.64 -25.25 -1.25
CA ASP A 197 22.76 -25.39 -0.32
C ASP A 197 22.68 -24.32 0.79
N ILE A 198 22.25 -24.73 1.97
CA ILE A 198 22.11 -23.86 3.14
C ILE A 198 23.40 -23.73 3.96
N SER A 199 24.49 -24.33 3.54
CA SER A 199 25.77 -24.31 4.27
C SER A 199 26.39 -22.91 4.35
N GLY A 200 26.09 -22.05 3.37
CA GLY A 200 26.54 -20.65 3.28
C GLY A 200 25.72 -19.63 4.09
N GLY A 201 24.65 -20.04 4.77
CA GLY A 201 23.73 -19.14 5.45
C GLY A 201 22.61 -18.62 4.56
N ASP A 202 22.47 -19.15 3.36
CA ASP A 202 21.40 -18.83 2.43
C ASP A 202 20.04 -19.37 2.93
N MET A 203 18.97 -18.79 2.44
CA MET A 203 17.61 -19.22 2.80
C MET A 203 17.21 -20.44 1.96
N PRO A 204 16.68 -21.52 2.58
CA PRO A 204 16.21 -22.66 1.82
C PRO A 204 14.94 -22.33 1.03
N TYR A 205 14.78 -22.94 -0.14
CA TYR A 205 13.53 -22.94 -0.88
C TYR A 205 13.07 -24.37 -1.18
N VAL A 206 11.77 -24.54 -1.37
CA VAL A 206 11.18 -25.83 -1.75
C VAL A 206 10.57 -25.68 -3.13
N VAL A 207 11.16 -26.38 -4.10
CA VAL A 207 10.66 -26.47 -5.49
C VAL A 207 10.25 -25.12 -6.08
N PRO A 208 11.15 -24.36 -6.74
CA PRO A 208 10.77 -23.16 -7.46
C PRO A 208 9.90 -23.54 -8.66
N GLU A 209 8.80 -22.85 -8.85
CA GLU A 209 8.03 -22.93 -10.09
C GLU A 209 8.60 -21.90 -11.06
N LEU A 210 9.11 -22.38 -12.20
CA LEU A 210 9.60 -21.54 -13.28
C LEU A 210 8.49 -21.44 -14.33
N LEU A 211 7.87 -20.28 -14.42
CA LEU A 211 6.89 -19.98 -15.45
C LEU A 211 7.57 -19.29 -16.63
N PHE A 212 7.41 -19.86 -17.82
CA PHE A 212 7.81 -19.25 -19.08
C PHE A 212 6.53 -18.96 -19.85
N ASP A 213 6.12 -17.70 -19.86
CA ASP A 213 4.99 -17.22 -20.64
C ASP A 213 5.38 -15.99 -21.47
N ASP A 214 4.50 -15.57 -22.36
CA ASP A 214 4.68 -14.43 -23.25
C ASP A 214 3.85 -13.21 -22.87
N GLU A 215 3.16 -13.25 -21.72
CA GLU A 215 2.21 -12.23 -21.29
C GLU A 215 2.85 -10.82 -21.20
N TYR A 216 4.15 -10.76 -20.85
CA TYR A 216 4.92 -9.51 -20.69
C TYR A 216 6.04 -9.33 -21.69
N ILE A 217 6.01 -10.06 -22.81
CA ILE A 217 6.98 -9.90 -23.91
C ILE A 217 6.44 -8.86 -24.89
N PHE A 218 7.10 -7.71 -24.96
CA PHE A 218 6.76 -6.63 -25.89
C PHE A 218 7.82 -6.54 -26.96
N ASN A 219 7.44 -6.73 -28.22
CA ASN A 219 8.36 -6.60 -29.36
C ASN A 219 8.57 -5.14 -29.80
N GLN A 220 7.64 -4.26 -29.45
CA GLN A 220 7.73 -2.85 -29.79
C GLN A 220 7.02 -2.01 -28.73
N VAL A 221 7.69 -0.98 -28.24
CA VAL A 221 7.11 0.01 -27.31
C VAL A 221 7.06 1.38 -28.01
N ARG A 222 5.89 2.02 -27.99
CA ARG A 222 5.69 3.37 -28.51
C ARG A 222 5.35 4.31 -27.38
N ALA A 223 6.07 5.41 -27.28
CA ALA A 223 5.84 6.43 -26.27
C ALA A 223 5.79 7.81 -26.92
N GLN A 224 4.85 8.64 -26.49
CA GLN A 224 4.73 10.02 -26.93
C GLN A 224 4.41 10.92 -25.74
N ARG A 225 5.22 11.94 -25.53
CA ARG A 225 4.87 13.02 -24.60
C ARG A 225 3.87 13.97 -25.23
N ILE A 226 3.05 14.65 -24.42
CA ILE A 226 2.11 15.67 -24.90
C ILE A 226 2.88 16.76 -25.65
N GLY A 227 2.52 16.99 -26.95
CA GLY A 227 3.15 17.95 -27.82
C GLY A 227 4.53 17.56 -28.36
N GLY A 228 4.97 16.32 -28.13
CA GLY A 228 6.22 15.77 -28.68
C GLY A 228 6.00 14.79 -29.84
N ALA A 229 7.08 14.39 -30.50
CA ALA A 229 7.05 13.31 -31.48
C ALA A 229 6.96 11.94 -30.79
N GLU A 230 6.31 10.99 -31.45
CA GLU A 230 6.31 9.59 -31.02
C GLU A 230 7.73 9.01 -31.11
N GLN A 231 8.10 8.25 -30.09
CA GLN A 231 9.33 7.47 -30.05
C GLN A 231 8.97 5.98 -30.05
N VAL A 232 9.66 5.21 -30.86
CA VAL A 232 9.45 3.77 -31.00
C VAL A 232 10.75 3.08 -30.64
N VAL A 233 10.66 2.05 -29.79
CA VAL A 233 11.76 1.17 -29.43
C VAL A 233 11.33 -0.25 -29.76
N ASP A 234 12.13 -0.92 -30.60
CA ASP A 234 11.95 -2.31 -31.03
C ASP A 234 12.83 -3.23 -30.17
#